data_68c47aac37623ba1492fa1f941b5f5d1
#
_entry.id   68c47aac37623ba1492fa1f941b5f5d1
#
_cell.length_a   1.000
_cell.length_b   1.000
_cell.length_c   1.000
_cell.angle_alpha   90.00
_cell.angle_beta   90.00
_cell.angle_gamma   90.00
#
_symmetry.space_group_name_H-M   'P 1'
#
loop_
_entity.id
_entity.type
_entity.pdbx_description
1 polymer ?
#
loop_
_entity_poly.entity_id
_entity_poly.type
_entity_poly.pdbx_seq_one_letter_code
_entity_poly.pdbx_strand_id
1 'polypeptide(L)'
;MSKIKVLVVEDSALIAEDIAYKLGKHHFEVIHIFDKGEDALEFLKKNEPDLVLLDIKLAGALDGISTGYIIQDRYSLPIIYLSDLADAETLHRAKQTRPSNYITKPFHEADLVRAIDLAFSNFSFKQASSSGSAKPDHIFIKTDNTFVRVPLAEILFLHADRSYCNVVTEEKTYIQSVSMNHVLEQINNKDFIRIHRSHAVNIHKVTAIEGNMVKLGKHSLEMSKGNRDELLSRLTFLKQ
;
A
#
# COMPACT_ATOMS: atom_id res chain seq x y z
N MET A 1 14.63 -10.96 15.53
CA MET A 1 13.91 -9.93 14.74
C MET A 1 13.44 -8.89 15.74
N SER A 2 13.61 -7.60 15.48
CA SER A 2 13.03 -6.53 16.29
C SER A 2 11.51 -6.57 16.14
N LYS A 3 10.80 -6.33 17.25
CA LYS A 3 9.33 -6.23 17.22
C LYS A 3 8.92 -4.93 16.53
N ILE A 4 7.79 -4.95 15.84
CA ILE A 4 7.16 -3.76 15.24
C ILE A 4 6.56 -2.94 16.40
N LYS A 5 6.99 -1.68 16.52
CA LYS A 5 6.56 -0.75 17.58
C LYS A 5 5.25 -0.09 17.20
N VAL A 6 4.21 -0.34 17.97
CA VAL A 6 2.86 0.19 17.72
C VAL A 6 2.50 1.21 18.80
N LEU A 7 2.08 2.40 18.38
CA LEU A 7 1.44 3.39 19.24
C LEU A 7 -0.08 3.19 19.15
N VAL A 8 -0.76 3.16 20.28
CA VAL A 8 -2.22 3.05 20.35
C VAL A 8 -2.82 4.34 20.88
N VAL A 9 -3.84 4.88 20.20
CA VAL A 9 -4.60 6.06 20.64
C VAL A 9 -6.07 5.66 20.64
N GLU A 10 -6.62 5.43 21.82
CA GLU A 10 -7.95 4.88 22.06
C GLU A 10 -8.45 5.32 23.44
N ASP A 11 -9.58 5.99 23.50
CA ASP A 11 -10.13 6.55 24.77
C ASP A 11 -10.83 5.50 25.65
N SER A 12 -11.23 4.36 25.09
CA SER A 12 -11.73 3.24 25.86
C SER A 12 -10.58 2.38 26.38
N ALA A 13 -10.30 2.48 27.70
CA ALA A 13 -9.27 1.69 28.36
C ALA A 13 -9.44 0.18 28.11
N LEU A 14 -10.70 -0.32 28.07
CA LEU A 14 -10.98 -1.73 27.84
C LEU A 14 -10.55 -2.17 26.44
N ILE A 15 -10.82 -1.35 25.42
CA ILE A 15 -10.43 -1.66 24.03
C ILE A 15 -8.92 -1.55 23.87
N ALA A 16 -8.31 -0.53 24.46
CA ALA A 16 -6.86 -0.33 24.43
C ALA A 16 -6.09 -1.50 25.07
N GLU A 17 -6.55 -1.99 26.22
CA GLU A 17 -5.98 -3.18 26.88
C GLU A 17 -6.18 -4.45 26.05
N ASP A 18 -7.35 -4.65 25.44
CA ASP A 18 -7.61 -5.77 24.54
C ASP A 18 -6.67 -5.78 23.33
N ILE A 19 -6.45 -4.59 22.73
CA ILE A 19 -5.48 -4.42 21.63
C ILE A 19 -4.07 -4.82 22.11
N ALA A 20 -3.62 -4.28 23.25
CA ALA A 20 -2.29 -4.55 23.78
C ALA A 20 -2.11 -6.05 24.09
N TYR A 21 -3.12 -6.69 24.66
CA TYR A 21 -3.11 -8.12 24.95
C TYR A 21 -3.03 -8.96 23.68
N LYS A 22 -3.84 -8.65 22.65
CA LYS A 22 -3.84 -9.35 21.37
C LYS A 22 -2.51 -9.21 20.65
N LEU A 23 -1.97 -7.98 20.56
CA LEU A 23 -0.70 -7.71 19.89
C LEU A 23 0.50 -8.31 20.60
N GLY A 24 0.47 -8.35 21.93
CA GLY A 24 1.55 -8.92 22.75
C GLY A 24 1.81 -10.42 22.52
N LYS A 25 0.83 -11.15 21.94
CA LYS A 25 0.98 -12.56 21.56
C LYS A 25 1.77 -12.77 20.28
N HIS A 26 2.02 -11.69 19.55
CA HIS A 26 2.65 -11.71 18.23
C HIS A 26 3.99 -10.95 18.26
N HIS A 27 4.51 -10.64 17.09
CA HIS A 27 5.78 -9.92 16.93
C HIS A 27 5.66 -8.39 17.02
N PHE A 28 4.60 -7.90 17.69
CA PHE A 28 4.36 -6.48 17.92
C PHE A 28 4.72 -6.07 19.34
N GLU A 29 5.03 -4.79 19.51
CA GLU A 29 5.27 -4.14 20.79
C GLU A 29 4.43 -2.87 20.88
N VAL A 30 3.42 -2.86 21.76
CA VAL A 30 2.69 -1.64 22.07
C VAL A 30 3.57 -0.79 22.97
N ILE A 31 4.18 0.25 22.41
CA ILE A 31 5.15 1.09 23.14
C ILE A 31 4.48 2.09 24.06
N HIS A 32 3.27 2.52 23.75
CA HIS A 32 2.42 3.35 24.62
C HIS A 32 0.96 3.33 24.18
N ILE A 33 0.08 3.70 25.13
CA ILE A 33 -1.36 3.88 24.92
C ILE A 33 -1.73 5.28 25.41
N PHE A 34 -2.42 6.05 24.58
CA PHE A 34 -2.98 7.35 24.94
C PHE A 34 -4.50 7.34 24.75
N ASP A 35 -5.19 8.06 25.61
CA ASP A 35 -6.63 8.31 25.52
C ASP A 35 -6.99 9.57 24.69
N LYS A 36 -5.97 10.41 24.39
CA LYS A 36 -6.12 11.67 23.64
C LYS A 36 -5.09 11.81 22.54
N GLY A 37 -5.53 12.43 21.42
CA GLY A 37 -4.67 12.71 20.29
C GLY A 37 -3.53 13.68 20.63
N GLU A 38 -3.79 14.67 21.47
CA GLU A 38 -2.81 15.68 21.88
C GLU A 38 -1.59 15.07 22.57
N ASP A 39 -1.84 14.13 23.50
CA ASP A 39 -0.79 13.47 24.25
C ASP A 39 0.04 12.54 23.35
N ALA A 40 -0.60 11.87 22.42
CA ALA A 40 0.07 11.08 21.40
C ALA A 40 0.96 11.96 20.50
N LEU A 41 0.50 13.15 20.09
CA LEU A 41 1.30 14.08 19.31
C LEU A 41 2.52 14.63 20.09
N GLU A 42 2.38 14.86 21.39
CA GLU A 42 3.52 15.27 22.24
C GLU A 42 4.55 14.15 22.36
N PHE A 43 4.07 12.90 22.53
CA PHE A 43 4.93 11.71 22.60
C PHE A 43 5.73 11.51 21.30
N LEU A 44 5.11 11.72 20.13
CA LEU A 44 5.75 11.58 18.82
C LEU A 44 6.89 12.58 18.57
N LYS A 45 7.00 13.66 19.33
CA LYS A 45 8.14 14.58 19.24
C LYS A 45 9.47 13.96 19.69
N LYS A 46 9.42 12.91 20.51
CA LYS A 46 10.59 12.28 21.15
C LYS A 46 10.70 10.77 20.88
N ASN A 47 9.68 10.18 20.27
CA ASN A 47 9.59 8.74 20.08
C ASN A 47 9.16 8.42 18.64
N GLU A 48 9.69 7.34 18.10
CA GLU A 48 9.46 6.88 16.73
C GLU A 48 8.80 5.49 16.75
N PRO A 49 7.46 5.40 16.78
CA PRO A 49 6.77 4.14 16.51
C PRO A 49 6.89 3.78 15.03
N ASP A 50 6.68 2.51 14.72
CA ASP A 50 6.62 2.03 13.33
C ASP A 50 5.21 2.20 12.72
N LEU A 51 4.17 2.31 13.59
CA LEU A 51 2.77 2.40 13.18
C LEU A 51 1.91 3.00 14.30
N VAL A 52 0.81 3.67 13.92
CA VAL A 52 -0.19 4.19 14.84
C VAL A 52 -1.55 3.51 14.60
N LEU A 53 -2.11 2.89 15.64
CA LEU A 53 -3.53 2.53 15.72
C LEU A 53 -4.27 3.71 16.34
N LEU A 54 -5.27 4.24 15.67
CA LEU A 54 -5.91 5.50 16.03
C LEU A 54 -7.43 5.37 15.96
N ASP A 55 -8.10 5.51 17.09
CA ASP A 55 -9.56 5.63 17.07
C ASP A 55 -9.97 6.92 16.38
N ILE A 56 -11.02 6.83 15.55
CA ILE A 56 -11.61 7.98 14.89
C ILE A 56 -12.30 8.90 15.91
N LYS A 57 -12.95 8.33 16.93
CA LYS A 57 -13.67 9.06 17.97
C LYS A 57 -12.83 9.12 19.24
N LEU A 58 -12.17 10.23 19.47
CA LEU A 58 -11.41 10.47 20.70
C LEU A 58 -12.09 11.56 21.55
N ALA A 59 -12.01 11.41 22.87
CA ALA A 59 -12.57 12.33 23.84
C ALA A 59 -11.65 13.53 24.16
N GLY A 60 -10.89 14.04 23.16
CA GLY A 60 -10.00 15.19 23.31
C GLY A 60 -10.50 16.45 22.62
N ALA A 61 -9.66 17.49 22.56
CA ALA A 61 -9.89 18.67 21.73
C ALA A 61 -9.69 18.33 20.23
N LEU A 62 -8.88 17.31 19.94
CA LEU A 62 -8.68 16.75 18.60
C LEU A 62 -9.39 15.40 18.47
N ASP A 63 -10.25 15.28 17.43
CA ASP A 63 -10.73 13.96 17.03
C ASP A 63 -9.60 13.13 16.40
N GLY A 64 -9.82 11.82 16.24
CA GLY A 64 -8.80 10.94 15.64
C GLY A 64 -8.44 11.32 14.22
N ILE A 65 -9.37 11.87 13.42
CA ILE A 65 -9.10 12.28 12.04
C ILE A 65 -8.17 13.51 12.02
N SER A 66 -8.42 14.50 12.87
CA SER A 66 -7.58 15.69 13.02
C SER A 66 -6.18 15.32 13.52
N THR A 67 -6.12 14.41 14.50
CA THR A 67 -4.86 13.83 15.00
C THR A 67 -4.11 13.11 13.89
N GLY A 68 -4.80 12.26 13.13
CA GLY A 68 -4.22 11.51 12.02
C GLY A 68 -3.70 12.41 10.90
N TYR A 69 -4.39 13.52 10.61
CA TYR A 69 -3.90 14.51 9.65
C TYR A 69 -2.55 15.11 10.07
N ILE A 70 -2.42 15.48 11.36
CA ILE A 70 -1.17 16.04 11.91
C ILE A 70 -0.06 14.98 11.90
N ILE A 71 -0.37 13.73 12.25
CA ILE A 71 0.60 12.63 12.22
C ILE A 71 1.10 12.41 10.78
N GLN A 72 0.20 12.39 9.81
CA GLN A 72 0.57 12.18 8.40
C GLN A 72 1.42 13.33 7.84
N ASP A 73 1.06 14.58 8.18
CA ASP A 73 1.76 15.79 7.70
C ASP A 73 3.17 15.90 8.27
N ARG A 74 3.34 15.63 9.59
CA ARG A 74 4.61 15.90 10.29
C ARG A 74 5.53 14.70 10.41
N TYR A 75 4.98 13.50 10.53
CA TYR A 75 5.75 12.30 10.87
C TYR A 75 5.74 11.25 9.76
N SER A 76 4.82 11.36 8.79
CA SER A 76 4.67 10.40 7.69
C SER A 76 4.59 8.94 8.17
N LEU A 77 3.92 8.68 9.29
CA LEU A 77 3.76 7.35 9.86
C LEU A 77 2.54 6.62 9.26
N PRO A 78 2.57 5.30 9.13
CA PRO A 78 1.40 4.54 8.73
C PRO A 78 0.35 4.58 9.84
N ILE A 79 -0.89 4.93 9.47
CA ILE A 79 -2.03 5.02 10.37
C ILE A 79 -3.04 3.95 9.98
N ILE A 80 -3.53 3.22 10.98
CA ILE A 80 -4.72 2.36 10.86
C ILE A 80 -5.79 2.95 11.76
N TYR A 81 -6.92 3.32 11.17
CA TYR A 81 -8.06 3.78 11.94
C TYR A 81 -8.84 2.63 12.54
N LEU A 82 -9.17 2.77 13.83
CA LEU A 82 -10.17 1.97 14.52
C LEU A 82 -11.49 2.75 14.46
N SER A 83 -12.56 2.11 14.02
CA SER A 83 -13.83 2.81 13.80
C SER A 83 -15.00 1.95 14.22
N ASP A 84 -15.94 2.52 14.94
CA ASP A 84 -17.30 2.02 14.92
C ASP A 84 -17.84 2.15 13.49
N LEU A 85 -19.00 1.56 13.17
CA LEU A 85 -19.68 1.75 11.89
C LEU A 85 -19.84 3.27 11.64
N ALA A 86 -18.87 3.86 10.96
CA ALA A 86 -18.83 5.29 10.71
C ALA A 86 -19.80 5.65 9.59
N ASP A 87 -20.49 6.78 9.77
CA ASP A 87 -21.26 7.40 8.71
C ASP A 87 -20.36 7.76 7.49
N ALA A 88 -21.01 7.96 6.34
CA ALA A 88 -20.30 8.22 5.08
C ALA A 88 -19.45 9.50 5.13
N GLU A 89 -19.83 10.51 5.92
CA GLU A 89 -19.11 11.77 6.06
C GLU A 89 -17.80 11.57 6.83
N THR A 90 -17.84 10.89 7.96
CA THR A 90 -16.67 10.54 8.77
C THR A 90 -15.69 9.72 7.96
N LEU A 91 -16.18 8.73 7.20
CA LEU A 91 -15.34 7.92 6.33
C LEU A 91 -14.70 8.74 5.20
N HIS A 92 -15.43 9.72 4.64
CA HIS A 92 -14.89 10.62 3.63
C HIS A 92 -13.77 11.51 4.17
N ARG A 93 -13.94 12.08 5.36
CA ARG A 93 -12.89 12.87 6.05
C ARG A 93 -11.65 12.01 6.34
N ALA A 94 -11.84 10.82 6.89
CA ALA A 94 -10.75 9.90 7.21
C ALA A 94 -9.95 9.48 5.97
N LYS A 95 -10.58 9.30 4.81
CA LYS A 95 -9.88 9.00 3.54
C LYS A 95 -8.90 10.10 3.10
N GLN A 96 -9.16 11.36 3.45
CA GLN A 96 -8.28 12.48 3.08
C GLN A 96 -6.92 12.41 3.77
N THR A 97 -6.84 11.77 4.95
CA THR A 97 -5.57 11.53 5.64
C THR A 97 -4.74 10.40 5.03
N ARG A 98 -5.23 9.72 3.98
CA ARG A 98 -4.57 8.59 3.30
C ARG A 98 -4.07 7.51 4.25
N PRO A 99 -4.93 6.98 5.13
CA PRO A 99 -4.52 5.95 6.08
C PRO A 99 -4.14 4.66 5.37
N SER A 100 -3.33 3.86 6.03
CA SER A 100 -2.90 2.56 5.50
C SER A 100 -4.02 1.53 5.52
N ASN A 101 -4.94 1.61 6.49
CA ASN A 101 -6.10 0.71 6.60
C ASN A 101 -7.16 1.27 7.56
N TYR A 102 -8.32 0.58 7.60
CA TYR A 102 -9.41 0.78 8.56
C TYR A 102 -9.80 -0.56 9.17
N ILE A 103 -10.07 -0.57 10.47
CA ILE A 103 -10.57 -1.74 11.20
C ILE A 103 -11.87 -1.34 11.89
N THR A 104 -12.95 -2.06 11.61
CA THR A 104 -14.25 -1.82 12.22
C THR A 104 -14.35 -2.53 13.56
N LYS A 105 -14.81 -1.84 14.61
CA LYS A 105 -15.13 -2.40 15.92
C LYS A 105 -16.50 -3.09 15.88
N PRO A 106 -16.68 -4.26 16.51
CA PRO A 106 -15.68 -5.07 17.16
C PRO A 106 -14.79 -5.84 16.14
N PHE A 107 -13.52 -6.02 16.44
CA PHE A 107 -12.55 -6.68 15.56
C PHE A 107 -11.98 -7.97 16.19
N HIS A 108 -11.62 -8.92 15.33
CA HIS A 108 -10.92 -10.12 15.73
C HIS A 108 -9.39 -9.89 15.72
N GLU A 109 -8.68 -10.68 16.56
CA GLU A 109 -7.22 -10.65 16.64
C GLU A 109 -6.55 -10.80 15.26
N ALA A 110 -7.06 -11.73 14.44
CA ALA A 110 -6.52 -11.97 13.10
C ALA A 110 -6.65 -10.78 12.15
N ASP A 111 -7.71 -9.97 12.29
CA ASP A 111 -7.91 -8.78 11.45
C ASP A 111 -6.95 -7.67 11.84
N LEU A 112 -6.73 -7.49 13.15
CA LEU A 112 -5.77 -6.53 13.70
C LEU A 112 -4.33 -6.85 13.25
N VAL A 113 -3.89 -8.09 13.46
CA VAL A 113 -2.56 -8.58 13.05
C VAL A 113 -2.34 -8.38 11.56
N ARG A 114 -3.30 -8.83 10.73
CA ARG A 114 -3.21 -8.71 9.27
C ARG A 114 -3.14 -7.26 8.79
N ALA A 115 -3.94 -6.38 9.40
CA ALA A 115 -3.96 -4.98 9.02
C ALA A 115 -2.62 -4.29 9.33
N ILE A 116 -2.01 -4.59 10.49
CA ILE A 116 -0.71 -4.04 10.88
C ILE A 116 0.40 -4.56 9.97
N ASP A 117 0.46 -5.87 9.71
CA ASP A 117 1.46 -6.46 8.82
C ASP A 117 1.41 -5.85 7.42
N LEU A 118 0.22 -5.68 6.87
CA LEU A 118 0.02 -5.06 5.55
C LEU A 118 0.41 -3.57 5.55
N ALA A 119 0.00 -2.83 6.57
CA ALA A 119 0.30 -1.41 6.69
C ALA A 119 1.79 -1.16 6.82
N PHE A 120 2.47 -1.91 7.68
CA PHE A 120 3.91 -1.81 7.91
C PHE A 120 4.70 -2.22 6.65
N SER A 121 4.34 -3.32 6.01
CA SER A 121 4.98 -3.77 4.77
C SER A 121 4.87 -2.70 3.67
N ASN A 122 3.67 -2.19 3.42
CA ASN A 122 3.42 -1.16 2.41
C ASN A 122 4.18 0.15 2.70
N PHE A 123 4.28 0.52 3.98
CA PHE A 123 4.97 1.74 4.40
C PHE A 123 6.48 1.62 4.30
N SER A 124 7.06 0.51 4.74
CA SER A 124 8.50 0.23 4.61
C SER A 124 8.95 0.26 3.15
N PHE A 125 8.10 -0.20 2.23
CA PHE A 125 8.33 -0.09 0.79
C PHE A 125 8.32 1.37 0.30
N LYS A 126 7.42 2.21 0.81
CA LYS A 126 7.37 3.64 0.45
C LYS A 126 8.59 4.41 0.97
N GLN A 127 9.04 4.15 2.19
CA GLN A 127 10.24 4.80 2.75
C GLN A 127 11.52 4.38 2.05
N ALA A 128 11.68 3.11 1.72
CA ALA A 128 12.81 2.64 0.92
C ALA A 128 12.84 3.32 -0.46
N SER A 129 11.69 3.74 -0.98
CA SER A 129 11.56 4.48 -2.25
C SER A 129 11.82 6.00 -2.12
N SER A 130 11.68 6.58 -0.92
CA SER A 130 11.85 8.04 -0.69
C SER A 130 13.24 8.44 -0.18
N SER A 131 14.01 7.52 0.41
CA SER A 131 15.39 7.77 0.84
C SER A 131 16.41 7.35 -0.23
N GLY A 132 16.41 8.05 -1.38
CA GLY A 132 17.50 8.03 -2.37
C GLY A 132 17.83 6.65 -2.98
N SER A 133 17.23 6.33 -4.15
CA SER A 133 17.70 5.37 -5.13
C SER A 133 17.69 3.85 -4.78
N ALA A 134 16.52 3.29 -4.42
CA ALA A 134 16.22 1.94 -4.89
C ALA A 134 14.74 1.89 -5.24
N LYS A 135 14.37 1.93 -6.54
CA LYS A 135 13.05 1.52 -7.01
C LYS A 135 12.75 0.15 -6.40
N PRO A 136 11.51 -0.12 -5.93
CA PRO A 136 11.18 -1.46 -5.46
C PRO A 136 11.58 -2.46 -6.55
N ASP A 137 12.35 -3.45 -6.21
CA ASP A 137 12.82 -4.49 -7.15
C ASP A 137 11.83 -5.65 -7.25
N HIS A 138 10.82 -5.69 -6.37
CA HIS A 138 9.81 -6.76 -6.29
C HIS A 138 8.50 -6.27 -5.70
N ILE A 139 7.43 -7.06 -5.90
CA ILE A 139 6.13 -6.91 -5.23
C ILE A 139 5.77 -8.23 -4.53
N PHE A 140 4.92 -8.14 -3.51
CA PHE A 140 4.31 -9.32 -2.90
C PHE A 140 2.89 -9.50 -3.41
N ILE A 141 2.64 -10.67 -3.98
CA ILE A 141 1.33 -11.05 -4.54
C ILE A 141 0.69 -12.08 -3.64
N LYS A 142 -0.53 -11.81 -3.19
CA LYS A 142 -1.30 -12.76 -2.40
C LYS A 142 -1.83 -13.88 -3.31
N THR A 143 -1.47 -15.12 -2.98
CA THR A 143 -2.02 -16.33 -3.61
C THR A 143 -2.59 -17.20 -2.49
N ASP A 144 -3.89 -17.50 -2.52
CA ASP A 144 -4.59 -18.26 -1.48
C ASP A 144 -4.27 -17.74 -0.07
N ASN A 145 -3.44 -18.43 0.70
CA ASN A 145 -3.04 -18.07 2.06
C ASN A 145 -1.58 -17.59 2.18
N THR A 146 -0.88 -17.34 1.05
CA THR A 146 0.56 -17.04 1.05
C THR A 146 0.83 -15.76 0.26
N PHE A 147 1.82 -14.99 0.70
CA PHE A 147 2.39 -13.89 -0.08
C PHE A 147 3.61 -14.39 -0.84
N VAL A 148 3.56 -14.31 -2.17
CA VAL A 148 4.67 -14.68 -3.05
C VAL A 148 5.43 -13.42 -3.45
N ARG A 149 6.74 -13.42 -3.22
CA ARG A 149 7.64 -12.36 -3.70
C ARG A 149 7.85 -12.52 -5.20
N VAL A 150 7.50 -11.49 -5.97
CA VAL A 150 7.67 -11.46 -7.43
C VAL A 150 8.58 -10.29 -7.79
N PRO A 151 9.79 -10.55 -8.32
CA PRO A 151 10.68 -9.51 -8.81
C PRO A 151 10.03 -8.71 -9.96
N LEU A 152 10.13 -7.38 -9.94
CA LEU A 152 9.59 -6.56 -11.02
C LEU A 152 10.24 -6.87 -12.37
N ALA A 153 11.51 -7.28 -12.33
CA ALA A 153 12.25 -7.71 -13.52
C ALA A 153 11.66 -8.96 -14.19
N GLU A 154 10.89 -9.78 -13.49
CA GLU A 154 10.23 -10.98 -14.04
C GLU A 154 8.85 -10.66 -14.63
N ILE A 155 8.24 -9.54 -14.27
CA ILE A 155 6.92 -9.15 -14.77
C ILE A 155 7.06 -8.65 -16.20
N LEU A 156 6.33 -9.29 -17.11
CA LEU A 156 6.25 -8.91 -18.52
C LEU A 156 5.27 -7.75 -18.72
N PHE A 157 4.05 -7.94 -18.23
CA PHE A 157 2.97 -6.96 -18.36
C PHE A 157 1.86 -7.19 -17.33
N LEU A 158 1.01 -6.19 -17.18
CA LEU A 158 -0.23 -6.23 -16.43
C LEU A 158 -1.40 -6.24 -17.40
N HIS A 159 -2.40 -7.06 -17.14
CA HIS A 159 -3.64 -7.15 -17.93
C HIS A 159 -4.85 -6.95 -17.03
N ALA A 160 -5.65 -5.92 -17.32
CA ALA A 160 -6.93 -5.69 -16.66
C ALA A 160 -8.01 -6.57 -17.29
N ASP A 161 -8.64 -7.42 -16.48
CA ASP A 161 -9.78 -8.23 -16.86
C ASP A 161 -10.93 -7.97 -15.89
N ARG A 162 -11.89 -7.14 -16.29
CA ARG A 162 -13.02 -6.70 -15.47
C ARG A 162 -12.54 -6.07 -14.13
N SER A 163 -12.85 -6.73 -13.01
CA SER A 163 -12.45 -6.33 -11.65
C SER A 163 -11.10 -6.90 -11.21
N TYR A 164 -10.40 -7.61 -12.07
CA TYR A 164 -9.14 -8.29 -11.76
C TYR A 164 -7.98 -7.66 -12.52
N CYS A 165 -6.81 -7.76 -11.93
CA CYS A 165 -5.54 -7.47 -12.59
C CYS A 165 -4.69 -8.75 -12.64
N ASN A 166 -4.33 -9.17 -13.83
CA ASN A 166 -3.43 -10.28 -14.08
C ASN A 166 -2.00 -9.73 -14.16
N VAL A 167 -1.14 -10.16 -13.24
CA VAL A 167 0.31 -9.89 -13.26
C VAL A 167 0.97 -11.06 -13.98
N VAL A 168 1.47 -10.82 -15.18
CA VAL A 168 1.98 -11.86 -16.09
C VAL A 168 3.50 -11.88 -16.05
N THR A 169 4.08 -13.03 -15.71
CA THR A 169 5.51 -13.32 -15.80
C THR A 169 5.78 -14.34 -16.91
N GLU A 170 7.03 -14.70 -17.14
CA GLU A 170 7.37 -15.76 -18.11
C GLU A 170 6.86 -17.13 -17.67
N GLU A 171 6.86 -17.38 -16.36
CA GLU A 171 6.53 -18.69 -15.78
C GLU A 171 5.04 -18.84 -15.50
N LYS A 172 4.40 -17.80 -14.93
CA LYS A 172 2.99 -17.90 -14.55
C LYS A 172 2.28 -16.55 -14.52
N THR A 173 0.95 -16.61 -14.39
CA THR A 173 0.07 -15.44 -14.20
C THR A 173 -0.50 -15.46 -12.80
N TYR A 174 -0.42 -14.31 -12.12
CA TYR A 174 -1.03 -14.08 -10.81
C TYR A 174 -2.28 -13.21 -10.96
N ILE A 175 -3.41 -13.71 -10.49
CA ILE A 175 -4.70 -13.00 -10.57
C ILE A 175 -4.94 -12.26 -9.26
N GLN A 176 -5.16 -10.95 -9.35
CA GLN A 176 -5.41 -10.09 -8.19
C GLN A 176 -6.77 -9.41 -8.29
N SER A 177 -7.56 -9.46 -7.21
CA SER A 177 -8.89 -8.82 -7.11
C SER A 177 -8.80 -7.31 -6.88
N VAL A 178 -7.95 -6.63 -7.66
CA VAL A 178 -7.73 -5.18 -7.61
C VAL A 178 -7.62 -4.63 -9.02
N SER A 179 -7.79 -3.32 -9.19
CA SER A 179 -7.64 -2.68 -10.50
C SER A 179 -6.17 -2.62 -10.94
N MET A 180 -5.92 -2.61 -12.26
CA MET A 180 -4.58 -2.41 -12.80
C MET A 180 -3.96 -1.07 -12.38
N ASN A 181 -4.76 -0.01 -12.21
CA ASN A 181 -4.26 1.25 -11.69
C ASN A 181 -3.71 1.11 -10.27
N HIS A 182 -4.42 0.37 -9.42
CA HIS A 182 -3.94 0.11 -8.05
C HIS A 182 -2.61 -0.66 -8.06
N VAL A 183 -2.47 -1.67 -8.93
CA VAL A 183 -1.19 -2.40 -9.07
C VAL A 183 -0.07 -1.48 -9.56
N LEU A 184 -0.33 -0.62 -10.54
CA LEU A 184 0.65 0.35 -11.06
C LEU A 184 1.08 1.36 -9.98
N GLU A 185 0.15 1.83 -9.16
CA GLU A 185 0.44 2.71 -8.01
C GLU A 185 1.33 2.00 -6.97
N GLN A 186 1.06 0.73 -6.70
CA GLN A 186 1.88 -0.08 -5.77
C GLN A 186 3.28 -0.36 -6.32
N ILE A 187 3.39 -0.70 -7.61
CA ILE A 187 4.69 -0.89 -8.28
C ILE A 187 5.49 0.41 -8.27
N ASN A 188 4.84 1.56 -8.42
CA ASN A 188 5.45 2.90 -8.45
C ASN A 188 6.76 2.97 -9.26
N ASN A 189 6.80 2.26 -10.38
CA ASN A 189 7.98 2.17 -11.24
C ASN A 189 7.65 2.68 -12.65
N LYS A 190 8.38 3.71 -13.09
CA LYS A 190 8.23 4.35 -14.40
C LYS A 190 8.55 3.42 -15.59
N ASP A 191 9.11 2.26 -15.32
CA ASP A 191 9.41 1.26 -16.34
C ASP A 191 8.15 0.45 -16.74
N PHE A 192 7.05 0.58 -15.97
CA PHE A 192 5.75 0.04 -16.32
C PHE A 192 4.90 1.12 -17.00
N ILE A 193 4.69 0.98 -18.31
CA ILE A 193 3.99 1.95 -19.14
C ILE A 193 2.65 1.38 -19.58
N ARG A 194 1.59 2.17 -19.41
CA ARG A 194 0.27 1.82 -19.91
C ARG A 194 0.23 2.02 -21.43
N ILE A 195 0.00 0.94 -22.16
CA ILE A 195 -0.09 0.96 -23.62
C ILE A 195 -1.54 0.87 -24.14
N HIS A 196 -2.46 0.40 -23.29
CA HIS A 196 -3.88 0.26 -23.61
C HIS A 196 -4.71 0.41 -22.33
N ARG A 197 -6.03 0.65 -22.46
CA ARG A 197 -6.94 0.69 -21.29
C ARG A 197 -6.86 -0.58 -20.42
N SER A 198 -6.51 -1.72 -21.02
CA SER A 198 -6.39 -3.02 -20.36
C SER A 198 -4.96 -3.55 -20.25
N HIS A 199 -3.94 -2.84 -20.74
CA HIS A 199 -2.56 -3.35 -20.70
C HIS A 199 -1.55 -2.29 -20.25
N ALA A 200 -0.62 -2.70 -19.37
CA ALA A 200 0.58 -1.96 -19.04
C ALA A 200 1.80 -2.90 -19.16
N VAL A 201 2.86 -2.48 -19.81
CA VAL A 201 4.03 -3.31 -20.11
C VAL A 201 5.26 -2.86 -19.34
N ASN A 202 6.13 -3.80 -19.00
CA ASN A 202 7.48 -3.52 -18.55
C ASN A 202 8.34 -3.20 -19.79
N ILE A 203 8.85 -1.98 -19.90
CA ILE A 203 9.62 -1.53 -21.07
C ILE A 203 10.87 -2.37 -21.33
N HIS A 204 11.49 -2.91 -20.26
CA HIS A 204 12.68 -3.75 -20.35
C HIS A 204 12.39 -5.14 -20.92
N LYS A 205 11.13 -5.52 -21.01
CA LYS A 205 10.68 -6.80 -21.55
C LYS A 205 10.10 -6.70 -22.97
N VAL A 206 10.04 -5.48 -23.52
CA VAL A 206 9.62 -5.27 -24.91
C VAL A 206 10.69 -5.80 -25.84
N THR A 207 10.33 -6.76 -26.68
CA THR A 207 11.25 -7.39 -27.64
C THR A 207 11.12 -6.82 -29.06
N ALA A 208 9.91 -6.37 -29.43
CA ALA A 208 9.67 -5.71 -30.72
C ALA A 208 8.40 -4.85 -30.68
N ILE A 209 8.34 -3.88 -31.58
CA ILE A 209 7.14 -3.07 -31.83
C ILE A 209 6.87 -3.10 -33.35
N GLU A 210 5.71 -3.62 -33.72
CA GLU A 210 5.27 -3.72 -35.12
C GLU A 210 3.93 -2.99 -35.28
N GLY A 211 3.94 -1.82 -35.90
CA GLY A 211 2.75 -1.00 -35.98
C GLY A 211 2.20 -0.61 -34.61
N ASN A 212 1.01 -1.11 -34.28
CA ASN A 212 0.37 -0.93 -32.97
C ASN A 212 0.48 -2.17 -32.06
N MET A 213 1.34 -3.12 -32.42
CA MET A 213 1.54 -4.33 -31.60
C MET A 213 2.88 -4.24 -30.87
N VAL A 214 2.85 -4.54 -29.58
CA VAL A 214 4.02 -4.62 -28.69
C VAL A 214 4.26 -6.09 -28.38
N LYS A 215 5.45 -6.60 -28.68
CA LYS A 215 5.83 -7.98 -28.43
C LYS A 215 6.64 -8.09 -27.14
N LEU A 216 6.29 -9.07 -26.29
CA LEU A 216 6.98 -9.43 -25.04
C LEU A 216 7.10 -10.97 -25.00
N GLY A 217 8.24 -11.48 -25.39
CA GLY A 217 8.45 -12.93 -25.57
C GLY A 217 7.41 -13.52 -26.52
N LYS A 218 6.60 -14.46 -26.04
CA LYS A 218 5.52 -15.11 -26.83
C LYS A 218 4.21 -14.29 -26.89
N HIS A 219 4.12 -13.19 -26.17
CA HIS A 219 2.91 -12.37 -26.10
C HIS A 219 2.97 -11.21 -27.09
N SER A 220 1.82 -10.90 -27.70
CA SER A 220 1.65 -9.75 -28.58
C SER A 220 0.44 -8.95 -28.12
N LEU A 221 0.64 -7.71 -27.73
CA LEU A 221 -0.37 -6.86 -27.09
C LEU A 221 -0.67 -5.66 -27.99
N GLU A 222 -1.95 -5.33 -28.12
CA GLU A 222 -2.37 -4.15 -28.87
C GLU A 222 -2.13 -2.88 -28.04
N MET A 223 -1.56 -1.88 -28.68
CA MET A 223 -1.30 -0.55 -28.14
C MET A 223 -2.26 0.46 -28.75
N SER A 224 -2.87 1.30 -27.92
CA SER A 224 -3.71 2.40 -28.39
C SER A 224 -2.85 3.49 -29.04
N LYS A 225 -3.41 4.16 -30.08
CA LYS A 225 -2.69 5.23 -30.80
C LYS A 225 -2.16 6.34 -29.89
N GLY A 226 -2.93 6.72 -28.85
CA GLY A 226 -2.54 7.78 -27.92
C GLY A 226 -1.39 7.43 -26.98
N ASN A 227 -1.08 6.14 -26.79
CA ASN A 227 -0.02 5.71 -25.87
C ASN A 227 1.30 5.35 -26.61
N ARG A 228 1.28 5.42 -27.93
CA ARG A 228 2.43 5.07 -28.76
C ARG A 228 3.62 5.99 -28.53
N ASP A 229 3.39 7.29 -28.56
CA ASP A 229 4.45 8.29 -28.44
C ASP A 229 5.10 8.24 -27.06
N GLU A 230 4.32 7.97 -26.00
CA GLU A 230 4.83 7.77 -24.65
C GLU A 230 5.76 6.55 -24.57
N LEU A 231 5.34 5.39 -25.12
CA LEU A 231 6.18 4.20 -25.14
C LEU A 231 7.45 4.43 -25.95
N LEU A 232 7.35 5.01 -27.16
CA LEU A 232 8.49 5.26 -28.01
C LEU A 232 9.49 6.25 -27.41
N SER A 233 9.02 7.26 -26.66
CA SER A 233 9.89 8.23 -25.98
C SER A 233 10.74 7.61 -24.86
N ARG A 234 10.35 6.44 -24.38
CA ARG A 234 11.06 5.71 -23.32
C ARG A 234 12.05 4.66 -23.85
N LEU A 235 12.03 4.39 -25.13
CA LEU A 235 12.90 3.42 -25.77
C LEU A 235 13.99 4.14 -26.57
N THR A 236 15.20 3.57 -26.56
CA THR A 236 16.32 4.09 -27.35
C THR A 236 16.32 3.43 -28.73
N PHE A 237 16.20 4.22 -29.78
CA PHE A 237 16.26 3.76 -31.16
C PHE A 237 17.60 4.16 -31.79
N LEU A 238 18.29 3.20 -32.39
CA LEU A 238 19.40 3.50 -33.29
C LEU A 238 18.81 3.99 -34.61
N LYS A 239 19.01 5.27 -34.93
CA LYS A 239 18.66 5.82 -36.25
C LYS A 239 19.73 5.34 -37.24
N GLN A 240 19.30 4.71 -38.33
CA GLN A 240 20.14 4.50 -39.52
C GLN A 240 20.29 5.81 -40.29
#